data_cbea34da62a34100ae805a579e7a249f
#
_entry.id   cbea34da62a34100ae805a579e7a249f
#
_cell.length_a   1.000
_cell.length_b   1.000
_cell.length_c   1.000
_cell.angle_alpha   90.00
_cell.angle_beta   90.00
_cell.angle_gamma   90.00
#
_symmetry.space_group_name_H-M   'P 1'
#
loop_
_entity.id
_entity.type
_entity.pdbx_description
1 polymer ?
#
loop_
_entity_poly.entity_id
_entity_poly.type
_entity_poly.pdbx_seq_one_letter_code
_entity_poly.pdbx_strand_id
1 'polypeptide(L)'
;MIFEANGALAPGFHDCTYNEFLSTFVENFPTSQRRLLIAKSLLDFSKEIYSIDIPYEFWVDGSYATTKVNPNDADIILFFQHQHIDKIMTLWPVLREKYAGVLDIYFGYD
;
A
#
# COMPACT_ATOMS: atom_id res chain seq x y z
N MET A 1 -14.94 2.92 -5.30
CA MET A 1 -13.82 3.45 -6.11
C MET A 1 -13.99 3.02 -7.56
N ILE A 2 -13.92 3.95 -8.48
CA ILE A 2 -14.13 3.70 -9.90
C ILE A 2 -12.93 4.26 -10.67
N PHE A 3 -12.41 3.48 -11.62
CA PHE A 3 -11.34 3.94 -12.51
C PHE A 3 -11.90 4.86 -13.61
N GLU A 4 -11.17 5.93 -13.91
CA GLU A 4 -11.47 6.80 -15.03
C GLU A 4 -10.93 6.22 -16.36
N ALA A 5 -11.31 6.84 -17.48
CA ALA A 5 -10.92 6.38 -18.81
C ALA A 5 -9.39 6.34 -19.01
N ASN A 6 -8.62 7.17 -18.31
CA ASN A 6 -7.16 7.17 -18.37
C ASN A 6 -6.50 6.06 -17.54
N GLY A 7 -7.27 5.21 -16.88
CA GLY A 7 -6.78 4.11 -16.06
C GLY A 7 -6.43 4.48 -14.63
N ALA A 8 -6.63 5.72 -14.22
CA ALA A 8 -6.40 6.18 -12.85
C ALA A 8 -7.73 6.33 -12.09
N LEU A 9 -7.67 6.37 -10.77
CA LEU A 9 -8.79 6.80 -9.95
C LEU A 9 -9.01 8.31 -10.10
N ALA A 10 -10.20 8.78 -9.77
CA ALA A 10 -10.47 10.21 -9.69
C ALA A 10 -9.46 10.87 -8.74
N PRO A 11 -9.02 12.13 -9.01
CA PRO A 11 -8.07 12.81 -8.13
C PRO A 11 -8.56 12.88 -6.69
N GLY A 12 -7.61 12.82 -5.73
CA GLY A 12 -7.88 12.89 -4.30
C GLY A 12 -7.65 11.57 -3.58
N PHE A 13 -7.96 11.57 -2.29
CA PHE A 13 -7.83 10.39 -1.45
C PHE A 13 -9.11 9.56 -1.48
N HIS A 14 -8.94 8.24 -1.44
CA HIS A 14 -10.04 7.28 -1.44
C HIS A 14 -9.90 6.35 -0.24
N ASP A 15 -10.59 6.69 0.84
CA ASP A 15 -10.64 5.82 2.01
C ASP A 15 -11.43 4.56 1.69
N CYS A 16 -10.90 3.40 2.10
CA CYS A 16 -11.60 2.15 1.85
C CYS A 16 -11.26 1.10 2.90
N THR A 17 -12.16 0.13 3.06
CA THR A 17 -11.90 -1.08 3.83
C THR A 17 -11.03 -2.04 3.01
N TYR A 18 -10.45 -3.06 3.66
CA TYR A 18 -9.68 -4.08 2.94
C TYR A 18 -10.55 -4.83 1.91
N ASN A 19 -11.81 -5.11 2.23
CA ASN A 19 -12.71 -5.78 1.29
C ASN A 19 -13.01 -4.93 0.06
N GLU A 20 -13.23 -3.64 0.24
CA GLU A 20 -13.38 -2.70 -0.88
C GLU A 20 -12.09 -2.62 -1.71
N PHE A 21 -10.94 -2.64 -1.05
CA PHE A 21 -9.65 -2.67 -1.71
C PHE A 21 -9.49 -3.92 -2.58
N LEU A 22 -9.81 -5.10 -2.05
CA LEU A 22 -9.76 -6.35 -2.81
C LEU A 22 -10.69 -6.32 -4.02
N SER A 23 -11.92 -5.82 -3.87
CA SER A 23 -12.87 -5.72 -4.96
C SER A 23 -12.35 -4.84 -6.08
N THR A 24 -11.76 -3.69 -5.75
CA THR A 24 -11.32 -2.71 -6.73
C THR A 24 -10.00 -3.11 -7.39
N PHE A 25 -9.01 -3.56 -6.62
CA PHE A 25 -7.63 -3.71 -7.10
C PHE A 25 -7.22 -5.16 -7.38
N VAL A 26 -8.02 -6.13 -6.99
CA VAL A 26 -7.74 -7.56 -7.23
C VAL A 26 -8.85 -8.22 -8.05
N GLU A 27 -10.08 -8.19 -7.58
CA GLU A 27 -11.20 -8.91 -8.22
C GLU A 27 -11.54 -8.36 -9.61
N ASN A 28 -11.34 -7.08 -9.84
CA ASN A 28 -11.51 -6.47 -11.17
C ASN A 28 -10.43 -6.91 -12.19
N PHE A 29 -9.41 -7.64 -11.75
CA PHE A 29 -8.29 -8.08 -12.58
C PHE A 29 -8.11 -9.58 -12.48
N PRO A 30 -9.10 -10.39 -12.93
CA PRO A 30 -9.09 -11.85 -12.71
C PRO A 30 -7.93 -12.57 -13.40
N THR A 31 -7.31 -11.96 -14.43
CA THR A 31 -6.15 -12.52 -15.12
C THR A 31 -4.83 -12.16 -14.47
N SER A 32 -4.81 -11.25 -13.50
CA SER A 32 -3.58 -10.83 -12.83
C SER A 32 -3.15 -11.85 -11.80
N GLN A 33 -1.91 -12.33 -11.93
CA GLN A 33 -1.27 -13.16 -10.91
C GLN A 33 -0.58 -12.33 -9.84
N ARG A 34 -0.24 -11.08 -10.16
CA ARG A 34 0.57 -10.21 -9.32
C ARG A 34 -0.25 -9.47 -8.27
N ARG A 35 -1.46 -9.03 -8.65
CA ARG A 35 -2.27 -8.17 -7.78
C ARG A 35 -2.66 -8.82 -6.46
N LEU A 36 -3.00 -10.09 -6.46
CA LEU A 36 -3.33 -10.80 -5.21
C LEU A 36 -2.11 -10.95 -4.31
N LEU A 37 -0.95 -11.26 -4.88
CA LEU A 37 0.30 -11.34 -4.13
C LEU A 37 0.62 -10.02 -3.43
N ILE A 38 0.50 -8.91 -4.16
CA ILE A 38 0.73 -7.57 -3.61
C ILE A 38 -0.28 -7.26 -2.50
N ALA A 39 -1.56 -7.58 -2.71
CA ALA A 39 -2.60 -7.36 -1.69
C ALA A 39 -2.35 -8.13 -0.40
N LYS A 40 -1.91 -9.38 -0.50
CA LYS A 40 -1.54 -10.18 0.67
C LYS A 40 -0.34 -9.59 1.40
N SER A 41 0.65 -9.12 0.66
CA SER A 41 1.82 -8.44 1.24
C SER A 41 1.43 -7.15 1.95
N LEU A 42 0.50 -6.38 1.37
CA LEU A 42 -0.06 -5.19 2.00
C LEU A 42 -0.75 -5.50 3.32
N LEU A 43 -1.52 -6.59 3.37
CA LEU A 43 -2.17 -7.00 4.61
C LEU A 43 -1.15 -7.37 5.69
N ASP A 44 -0.12 -8.13 5.33
CA ASP A 44 0.95 -8.50 6.26
C ASP A 44 1.70 -7.26 6.76
N PHE A 45 2.04 -6.35 5.86
CA PHE A 45 2.66 -5.07 6.20
C PHE A 45 1.78 -4.27 7.17
N SER A 46 0.48 -4.17 6.90
CA SER A 46 -0.44 -3.41 7.76
C SER A 46 -0.52 -3.98 9.17
N LYS A 47 -0.46 -5.31 9.31
CA LYS A 47 -0.43 -5.98 10.62
C LYS A 47 0.85 -5.68 11.38
N GLU A 48 1.99 -5.66 10.71
CA GLU A 48 3.27 -5.32 11.33
C GLU A 48 3.29 -3.87 11.82
N ILE A 49 2.78 -2.93 11.01
CA ILE A 49 2.70 -1.54 11.42
C ILE A 49 1.71 -1.34 12.59
N TYR A 50 0.58 -2.02 12.54
CA TYR A 50 -0.39 -1.97 13.63
C TYR A 50 0.22 -2.42 14.97
N SER A 51 1.11 -3.41 14.95
CA SER A 51 1.74 -3.94 16.15
C SER A 51 2.74 -2.97 16.80
N ILE A 52 3.16 -1.92 16.10
CA ILE A 52 4.08 -0.90 16.65
C ILE A 52 3.36 -0.01 17.68
N ASP A 53 2.04 0.04 17.61
CA ASP A 53 1.18 0.79 18.54
C ASP A 53 1.48 2.30 18.53
N ILE A 54 1.49 2.89 17.35
CA ILE A 54 1.58 4.33 17.13
C ILE A 54 0.43 4.78 16.22
N PRO A 55 -0.02 6.02 16.32
CA PRO A 55 -0.94 6.56 15.32
C PRO A 55 -0.26 6.66 13.96
N TYR A 56 -0.90 6.16 12.92
CA TYR A 56 -0.36 6.22 11.57
C TYR A 56 -1.48 6.25 10.53
N GLU A 57 -1.09 6.64 9.33
CA GLU A 57 -1.89 6.53 8.12
C GLU A 57 -0.97 5.99 7.03
N PHE A 58 -1.44 5.08 6.19
CA PHE A 58 -0.66 4.70 5.03
C PHE A 58 -1.48 4.78 3.76
N TRP A 59 -0.82 5.14 2.67
CA TRP A 59 -1.41 5.32 1.36
C TRP A 59 -0.81 4.31 0.39
N VAL A 60 -1.65 3.79 -0.50
CA VAL A 60 -1.25 2.92 -1.60
C VAL A 60 -1.33 3.73 -2.88
N ASP A 61 -0.25 3.73 -3.65
CA ASP A 61 -0.13 4.53 -4.87
C ASP A 61 0.66 3.76 -5.95
N GLY A 62 1.03 4.45 -7.01
CA GLY A 62 1.78 3.90 -8.13
C GLY A 62 0.90 3.13 -9.11
N SER A 63 1.54 2.29 -9.92
CA SER A 63 0.82 1.56 -10.97
C SER A 63 -0.19 0.55 -10.43
N TYR A 64 -0.05 0.10 -9.19
CA TYR A 64 -1.03 -0.76 -8.53
C TYR A 64 -2.39 -0.07 -8.39
N ALA A 65 -2.40 1.23 -8.18
CA ALA A 65 -3.62 2.03 -8.05
C ALA A 65 -4.21 2.46 -9.39
N THR A 66 -3.85 1.79 -10.48
CA THR A 66 -4.34 2.02 -11.84
C THR A 66 -4.91 0.75 -12.45
N THR A 67 -5.34 0.81 -13.70
CA THR A 67 -5.84 -0.36 -14.45
C THR A 67 -4.74 -1.25 -15.04
N LYS A 68 -3.46 -1.02 -14.74
CA LYS A 68 -2.37 -1.90 -15.17
C LYS A 68 -2.59 -3.31 -14.62
N VAL A 69 -2.64 -4.31 -15.50
CA VAL A 69 -3.02 -5.68 -15.11
C VAL A 69 -2.00 -6.31 -14.16
N ASN A 70 -0.72 -6.23 -14.49
CA ASN A 70 0.36 -6.83 -13.70
C ASN A 70 1.39 -5.78 -13.29
N PRO A 71 1.09 -4.91 -12.31
CA PRO A 71 2.09 -4.02 -11.74
C PRO A 71 3.18 -4.84 -11.03
N ASN A 72 4.42 -4.36 -11.06
CA ASN A 72 5.52 -5.05 -10.38
C ASN A 72 5.40 -4.98 -8.86
N ASP A 73 5.00 -3.81 -8.37
CA ASP A 73 4.88 -3.53 -6.94
C ASP A 73 3.77 -2.51 -6.68
N ALA A 74 3.52 -2.22 -5.42
CA ALA A 74 2.72 -1.09 -4.98
C ALA A 74 3.62 -0.11 -4.23
N ASP A 75 3.42 1.19 -4.46
CA ASP A 75 4.07 2.23 -3.68
C ASP A 75 3.27 2.44 -2.39
N ILE A 76 3.95 2.36 -1.27
CA ILE A 76 3.36 2.56 0.05
C ILE A 76 4.01 3.76 0.71
N ILE A 77 3.20 4.67 1.20
CA ILE A 77 3.67 5.82 1.95
C ILE A 77 3.08 5.75 3.35
N LEU A 78 3.95 5.60 4.33
CA LEU A 78 3.56 5.55 5.74
C LEU A 78 3.75 6.94 6.35
N PHE A 79 2.67 7.52 6.89
CA PHE A 79 2.71 8.81 7.59
C PHE A 79 2.51 8.59 9.09
N PHE A 80 3.31 9.28 9.89
CA PHE A 80 3.24 9.21 11.34
C PHE A 80 3.68 10.54 11.96
N GLN A 81 3.47 10.68 13.25
CA GLN A 81 3.91 11.87 13.98
C GLN A 81 5.41 11.82 14.23
N HIS A 82 6.07 12.95 14.08
CA HIS A 82 7.52 13.11 14.23
C HIS A 82 8.08 12.48 15.51
N GLN A 83 7.35 12.53 16.60
CA GLN A 83 7.78 11.95 17.89
C GLN A 83 8.03 10.44 17.84
N HIS A 84 7.52 9.74 16.82
CA HIS A 84 7.65 8.29 16.68
C HIS A 84 8.73 7.87 15.67
N ILE A 85 9.52 8.84 15.16
CA ILE A 85 10.48 8.59 14.09
C ILE A 85 11.50 7.51 14.46
N ASP A 86 11.97 7.48 15.71
CA ASP A 86 12.99 6.51 16.12
C ASP A 86 12.47 5.08 16.06
N LYS A 87 11.21 4.85 16.45
CA LYS A 87 10.57 3.53 16.34
C LYS A 87 10.50 3.06 14.89
N ILE A 88 10.08 3.95 13.99
CA ILE A 88 9.95 3.63 12.57
C ILE A 88 11.32 3.38 11.95
N MET A 89 12.30 4.23 12.21
CA MET A 89 13.65 4.11 11.66
C MET A 89 14.36 2.82 12.07
N THR A 90 14.10 2.31 13.27
CA THR A 90 14.65 1.04 13.73
C THR A 90 14.14 -0.14 12.90
N LEU A 91 12.87 -0.10 12.48
CA LEU A 91 12.23 -1.17 11.71
C LEU A 91 12.38 -1.01 10.20
N TRP A 92 12.68 0.18 9.73
CA TRP A 92 12.66 0.54 8.32
C TRP A 92 13.49 -0.38 7.42
N PRO A 93 14.78 -0.63 7.72
CA PRO A 93 15.61 -1.49 6.88
C PRO A 93 15.06 -2.92 6.79
N VAL A 94 14.54 -3.45 7.90
CA VAL A 94 13.97 -4.79 7.96
C VAL A 94 12.70 -4.89 7.10
N LEU A 95 11.81 -3.91 7.22
CA LEU A 95 10.57 -3.86 6.43
C LEU A 95 10.86 -3.71 4.94
N ARG A 96 11.79 -2.84 4.56
CA ARG A 96 12.16 -2.66 3.16
C ARG A 96 12.72 -3.93 2.55
N GLU A 97 13.58 -4.64 3.26
CA GLU A 97 14.16 -5.90 2.80
C GLU A 97 13.10 -6.99 2.67
N LYS A 98 12.24 -7.13 3.68
CA LYS A 98 11.19 -8.16 3.70
C LYS A 98 10.22 -8.05 2.53
N TYR A 99 9.85 -6.84 2.15
CA TYR A 99 8.88 -6.58 1.09
C TYR A 99 9.50 -6.15 -0.23
N ALA A 100 10.81 -6.22 -0.38
CA ALA A 100 11.50 -5.85 -1.61
C ALA A 100 10.94 -6.62 -2.81
N GLY A 101 10.70 -5.91 -3.91
CA GLY A 101 10.15 -6.47 -5.14
C GLY A 101 8.63 -6.61 -5.17
N VAL A 102 7.95 -6.36 -4.04
CA VAL A 102 6.47 -6.44 -3.94
C VAL A 102 5.89 -5.10 -3.47
N LEU A 103 6.51 -4.50 -2.45
CA LEU A 103 6.14 -3.18 -1.94
C LEU A 103 7.34 -2.26 -2.00
N ASP A 104 7.15 -1.07 -2.53
CA ASP A 104 8.14 0.01 -2.47
C ASP A 104 7.68 0.98 -1.38
N ILE A 105 8.39 0.99 -0.25
CA ILE A 105 7.94 1.61 0.99
C ILE A 105 8.66 2.91 1.23
N TYR A 106 7.89 3.97 1.42
CA TYR A 106 8.36 5.31 1.78
C TYR A 106 7.74 5.73 3.10
N PHE A 107 8.28 6.75 3.74
CA PHE A 107 7.68 7.31 4.93
C PHE A 107 7.69 8.83 4.89
N GLY A 108 6.75 9.43 5.63
CA GLY A 108 6.66 10.86 5.85
C GLY A 108 6.24 11.13 7.29
N TYR A 109 6.57 12.32 7.81
CA TYR A 109 6.16 12.75 9.14
C TYR A 109 5.98 14.26 9.16
N ASP A 110 5.21 14.73 10.11
CA ASP A 110 5.00 16.15 10.32
C ASP A 110 5.99 16.76 11.33
#